data_76f7709ff19dab20ef245460740df6a1
#
_entry.id   76f7709ff19dab20ef245460740df6a1
#
_cell.length_a   1.000
_cell.length_b   1.000
_cell.length_c   1.000
_cell.angle_alpha   90.00
_cell.angle_beta   90.00
_cell.angle_gamma   90.00
#
_symmetry.space_group_name_H-M   'P 1'
#
loop_
_entity.id
_entity.type
_entity.pdbx_description
1 polymer ?
#
loop_
_entity_poly.entity_id
_entity_poly.type
_entity_poly.pdbx_seq_one_letter_code
_entity_poly.pdbx_strand_id
1 'polypeptide(L)'
;MSAPSARPSWYALETGSWRDYVTLLHPPYTAWHLSYVVIGGCLAPAVAWGRLGAAVAAFALAVGVGAHALDELSGRPLRTSIPAPVLVGLAVVSIAGACAIGVVGAIAFEPWLLVLVPVGLFLVLAYNLELLGGRFHSDLWFGLAWGGFPVICGYAAVAGDLGVAAFLGAAFGVLLSLSQRVLSNDVRHVRRRVVGVTGELELEDGERETLDADRLIAGEERSLRLLAATVVVLAAAMVAFRL
;
A
#
# COMPACT_ATOMS: atom_id res chain seq x y z
N MET A 1 35.61 2.48 -9.14
CA MET A 1 34.57 3.38 -8.57
C MET A 1 33.29 2.57 -8.51
N SER A 2 32.80 2.24 -7.30
CA SER A 2 31.52 1.55 -7.16
C SER A 2 30.40 2.48 -7.66
N ALA A 3 29.58 2.01 -8.57
CA ALA A 3 28.38 2.73 -8.99
C ALA A 3 27.54 3.08 -7.74
N PRO A 4 26.94 4.28 -7.68
CA PRO A 4 26.08 4.62 -6.55
C PRO A 4 24.99 3.56 -6.47
N SER A 5 24.83 2.94 -5.29
CA SER A 5 23.82 1.89 -5.08
C SER A 5 22.46 2.45 -5.47
N ALA A 6 21.80 1.81 -6.45
CA ALA A 6 20.49 2.24 -6.93
C ALA A 6 19.54 2.43 -5.74
N ARG A 7 18.73 3.50 -5.78
CA ARG A 7 17.72 3.77 -4.74
C ARG A 7 16.81 2.54 -4.59
N PRO A 8 16.43 2.15 -3.36
CA PRO A 8 15.60 0.96 -3.12
C PRO A 8 14.21 1.04 -3.79
N SER A 9 13.75 2.27 -4.05
CA SER A 9 12.50 2.56 -4.75
C SER A 9 12.57 3.93 -5.42
N TRP A 10 11.79 4.15 -6.46
CA TRP A 10 11.77 5.42 -7.22
C TRP A 10 11.34 6.64 -6.40
N TYR A 11 10.57 6.44 -5.31
CA TYR A 11 10.11 7.49 -4.40
C TYR A 11 11.02 7.65 -3.17
N ALA A 12 11.98 6.73 -2.95
CA ALA A 12 12.86 6.78 -1.79
C ALA A 12 13.76 8.02 -1.85
N LEU A 13 13.78 8.77 -0.76
CA LEU A 13 14.67 9.90 -0.58
C LEU A 13 16.08 9.41 -0.20
N GLU A 14 17.06 10.29 -0.30
CA GLU A 14 18.39 10.02 0.22
C GLU A 14 18.32 9.75 1.74
N THR A 15 19.02 8.72 2.20
CA THR A 15 18.99 8.27 3.59
C THR A 15 19.43 9.37 4.55
N GLY A 16 18.71 9.53 5.65
CA GLY A 16 19.05 10.38 6.77
C GLY A 16 17.95 11.28 7.30
N SER A 17 17.90 11.42 8.63
CA SER A 17 17.01 12.34 9.37
C SER A 17 15.51 12.16 9.03
N TRP A 18 14.77 13.27 8.83
CA TRP A 18 13.34 13.27 8.51
C TRP A 18 12.99 12.57 7.17
N ARG A 19 13.97 12.52 6.24
CA ARG A 19 13.78 11.87 4.92
C ARG A 19 13.48 10.39 5.04
N ASP A 20 14.08 9.72 6.02
CA ASP A 20 13.83 8.31 6.30
C ASP A 20 12.37 8.06 6.72
N TYR A 21 11.79 8.96 7.51
CA TYR A 21 10.38 8.85 7.90
C TYR A 21 9.44 9.08 6.72
N VAL A 22 9.75 10.03 5.82
CA VAL A 22 8.97 10.20 4.58
C VAL A 22 9.09 8.97 3.69
N THR A 23 10.30 8.42 3.55
CA THR A 23 10.52 7.19 2.77
C THR A 23 9.79 6.01 3.38
N LEU A 24 9.78 5.87 4.71
CA LEU A 24 9.06 4.84 5.45
C LEU A 24 7.56 4.83 5.14
N LEU A 25 6.95 5.99 4.97
CA LEU A 25 5.52 6.11 4.68
C LEU A 25 5.13 5.59 3.29
N HIS A 26 6.08 5.28 2.40
CA HIS A 26 5.80 4.86 1.02
C HIS A 26 4.73 5.74 0.35
N PRO A 27 4.92 7.08 0.23
CA PRO A 27 3.83 8.01 -0.04
C PRO A 27 2.91 7.64 -1.22
N PRO A 28 3.42 7.18 -2.39
CA PRO A 28 2.54 6.81 -3.49
C PRO A 28 1.67 5.59 -3.18
N TYR A 29 2.20 4.60 -2.46
CA TYR A 29 1.47 3.38 -2.14
C TYR A 29 0.53 3.58 -0.96
N THR A 30 0.88 4.39 0.02
CA THR A 30 -0.05 4.80 1.08
C THR A 30 -1.23 5.56 0.50
N ALA A 31 -0.99 6.54 -0.36
CA ALA A 31 -2.06 7.26 -1.06
C ALA A 31 -2.94 6.29 -1.88
N TRP A 32 -2.35 5.31 -2.54
CA TRP A 32 -3.05 4.26 -3.26
C TRP A 32 -4.01 3.47 -2.34
N HIS A 33 -3.51 2.95 -1.20
CA HIS A 33 -4.33 2.15 -0.29
C HIS A 33 -5.42 2.99 0.41
N LEU A 34 -5.13 4.24 0.77
CA LEU A 34 -6.13 5.15 1.31
C LEU A 34 -7.21 5.49 0.28
N SER A 35 -6.86 5.56 -1.01
CA SER A 35 -7.82 5.73 -2.09
C SER A 35 -8.84 4.59 -2.16
N TYR A 36 -8.45 3.35 -1.86
CA TYR A 36 -9.39 2.23 -1.78
C TYR A 36 -10.44 2.42 -0.67
N VAL A 37 -10.03 2.93 0.49
CA VAL A 37 -10.96 3.26 1.58
C VAL A 37 -11.95 4.33 1.13
N VAL A 38 -11.45 5.38 0.47
CA VAL A 38 -12.27 6.47 -0.08
C VAL A 38 -13.24 5.95 -1.14
N ILE A 39 -12.76 5.14 -2.09
CA ILE A 39 -13.60 4.52 -3.12
C ILE A 39 -14.70 3.70 -2.45
N GLY A 40 -14.36 2.85 -1.47
CA GLY A 40 -15.34 2.07 -0.73
C GLY A 40 -16.43 2.94 -0.09
N GLY A 41 -16.03 3.98 0.63
CA GLY A 41 -16.97 4.90 1.25
C GLY A 41 -17.84 5.68 0.25
N CYS A 42 -17.30 6.06 -0.89
CA CYS A 42 -18.03 6.73 -1.95
C CYS A 42 -19.00 5.81 -2.72
N LEU A 43 -18.79 4.48 -2.67
CA LEU A 43 -19.73 3.50 -3.24
C LEU A 43 -20.97 3.28 -2.36
N ALA A 44 -20.97 3.72 -1.10
CA ALA A 44 -22.12 3.66 -0.21
C ALA A 44 -23.29 4.51 -0.76
N PRO A 45 -24.55 4.17 -0.45
CA PRO A 45 -25.73 4.92 -0.94
C PRO A 45 -25.70 6.41 -0.57
N ALA A 46 -25.22 6.75 0.64
CA ALA A 46 -25.00 8.11 1.09
C ALA A 46 -23.66 8.19 1.84
N VAL A 47 -22.91 9.28 1.65
CA VAL A 47 -21.58 9.40 2.26
C VAL A 47 -21.66 10.12 3.61
N ALA A 48 -21.29 9.39 4.67
CA ALA A 48 -21.07 9.96 6.01
C ALA A 48 -19.60 10.37 6.15
N TRP A 49 -19.28 11.60 5.79
CA TRP A 49 -17.91 12.13 5.68
C TRP A 49 -17.07 11.95 6.96
N GLY A 50 -17.67 12.15 8.15
CA GLY A 50 -16.99 11.93 9.42
C GLY A 50 -16.55 10.48 9.62
N ARG A 51 -17.41 9.51 9.28
CA ARG A 51 -17.12 8.08 9.35
C ARG A 51 -16.08 7.66 8.31
N LEU A 52 -16.19 8.18 7.09
CA LEU A 52 -15.18 7.97 6.06
C LEU A 52 -13.83 8.53 6.49
N GLY A 53 -13.79 9.75 7.05
CA GLY A 53 -12.56 10.34 7.58
C GLY A 53 -11.93 9.50 8.70
N ALA A 54 -12.73 8.97 9.62
CA ALA A 54 -12.24 8.07 10.67
C ALA A 54 -11.67 6.77 10.09
N ALA A 55 -12.33 6.16 9.08
CA ALA A 55 -11.82 4.98 8.40
C ALA A 55 -10.49 5.27 7.69
N VAL A 56 -10.39 6.38 6.96
CA VAL A 56 -9.15 6.81 6.30
C VAL A 56 -8.03 7.02 7.33
N ALA A 57 -8.32 7.66 8.47
CA ALA A 57 -7.34 7.86 9.55
C ALA A 57 -6.87 6.53 10.15
N ALA A 58 -7.77 5.57 10.39
CA ALA A 58 -7.42 4.24 10.87
C ALA A 58 -6.49 3.51 9.89
N PHE A 59 -6.80 3.55 8.59
CA PHE A 59 -5.95 2.94 7.56
C PHE A 59 -4.62 3.69 7.37
N ALA A 60 -4.60 5.01 7.49
CA ALA A 60 -3.35 5.79 7.46
C ALA A 60 -2.41 5.38 8.60
N LEU A 61 -2.94 5.14 9.80
CA LEU A 61 -2.16 4.63 10.93
C LEU A 61 -1.73 3.17 10.71
N ALA A 62 -2.68 2.27 10.39
CA ALA A 62 -2.37 0.84 10.28
C ALA A 62 -1.45 0.52 9.11
N VAL A 63 -1.75 1.05 7.91
CA VAL A 63 -1.03 0.76 6.67
C VAL A 63 0.09 1.77 6.46
N GLY A 64 -0.23 3.06 6.49
CA GLY A 64 0.74 4.12 6.19
C GLY A 64 1.91 4.17 7.16
N VAL A 65 1.70 3.83 8.42
CA VAL A 65 2.77 3.83 9.43
C VAL A 65 3.04 2.41 9.94
N GLY A 66 2.04 1.74 10.48
CA GLY A 66 2.20 0.48 11.23
C GLY A 66 2.78 -0.65 10.38
N ALA A 67 2.15 -0.97 9.25
CA ALA A 67 2.59 -2.03 8.35
C ALA A 67 3.98 -1.74 7.76
N HIS A 68 4.24 -0.49 7.34
CA HIS A 68 5.53 -0.11 6.79
C HIS A 68 6.67 -0.13 7.83
N ALA A 69 6.36 0.20 9.10
CA ALA A 69 7.33 0.06 10.18
C ALA A 69 7.68 -1.41 10.46
N LEU A 70 6.69 -2.32 10.39
CA LEU A 70 6.91 -3.77 10.51
C LEU A 70 7.72 -4.30 9.31
N ASP A 71 7.41 -3.87 8.09
CA ASP A 71 8.14 -4.25 6.87
C ASP A 71 9.61 -3.81 6.96
N GLU A 72 9.86 -2.57 7.41
CA GLU A 72 11.23 -2.07 7.56
C GLU A 72 12.01 -2.77 8.69
N LEU A 73 11.34 -3.32 9.71
CA LEU A 73 11.96 -4.20 10.70
C LEU A 73 12.42 -5.53 10.09
N SER A 74 11.73 -6.02 9.05
CA SER A 74 12.01 -7.29 8.37
C SER A 74 13.01 -7.08 7.22
N GLY A 75 14.30 -6.91 7.57
CA GLY A 75 15.39 -6.88 6.58
C GLY A 75 15.70 -5.52 5.94
N ARG A 76 15.13 -4.43 6.42
CA ARG A 76 15.43 -3.06 5.97
C ARG A 76 15.27 -2.84 4.45
N PRO A 77 14.11 -3.15 3.87
CA PRO A 77 13.91 -3.07 2.42
C PRO A 77 14.09 -1.66 1.85
N LEU A 78 13.90 -0.62 2.66
CA LEU A 78 14.10 0.79 2.27
C LEU A 78 15.46 1.34 2.69
N ARG A 79 16.25 0.56 3.47
CA ARG A 79 17.55 0.97 3.97
C ARG A 79 17.53 2.26 4.79
N THR A 80 16.44 2.49 5.56
CA THR A 80 16.35 3.65 6.45
C THR A 80 17.31 3.50 7.63
N SER A 81 17.73 4.62 8.23
CA SER A 81 18.56 4.65 9.45
C SER A 81 17.73 4.71 10.74
N ILE A 82 16.40 4.57 10.66
CA ILE A 82 15.49 4.64 11.81
C ILE A 82 15.83 3.51 12.79
N PRO A 83 16.11 3.78 14.08
CA PRO A 83 16.42 2.73 15.06
C PRO A 83 15.28 1.72 15.22
N ALA A 84 15.60 0.44 15.39
CA ALA A 84 14.61 -0.62 15.55
C ALA A 84 13.59 -0.36 16.69
N PRO A 85 13.98 0.14 17.88
CA PRO A 85 13.01 0.49 18.93
C PRO A 85 12.00 1.56 18.48
N VAL A 86 12.42 2.51 17.66
CA VAL A 86 11.52 3.54 17.10
C VAL A 86 10.53 2.93 16.12
N LEU A 87 10.97 2.03 15.23
CA LEU A 87 10.09 1.30 14.31
C LEU A 87 9.07 0.45 15.07
N VAL A 88 9.50 -0.25 16.14
CA VAL A 88 8.59 -1.00 17.02
C VAL A 88 7.56 -0.08 17.67
N GLY A 89 8.00 1.06 18.23
CA GLY A 89 7.10 2.05 18.80
C GLY A 89 6.09 2.60 17.80
N LEU A 90 6.55 2.94 16.58
CA LEU A 90 5.68 3.39 15.49
C LEU A 90 4.65 2.32 15.10
N ALA A 91 5.07 1.06 14.96
CA ALA A 91 4.16 -0.03 14.63
C ALA A 91 3.11 -0.23 15.72
N VAL A 92 3.52 -0.36 16.98
CA VAL A 92 2.61 -0.61 18.11
C VAL A 92 1.62 0.54 18.28
N VAL A 93 2.09 1.77 18.35
CA VAL A 93 1.23 2.95 18.61
C VAL A 93 0.24 3.16 17.44
N SER A 94 0.71 3.03 16.20
CA SER A 94 -0.15 3.25 15.03
C SER A 94 -1.21 2.15 14.89
N ILE A 95 -0.83 0.88 15.05
CA ILE A 95 -1.78 -0.24 14.95
C ILE A 95 -2.78 -0.18 16.10
N ALA A 96 -2.34 0.10 17.34
CA ALA A 96 -3.24 0.27 18.46
C ALA A 96 -4.21 1.46 18.26
N GLY A 97 -3.70 2.58 17.74
CA GLY A 97 -4.52 3.74 17.38
C GLY A 97 -5.57 3.44 16.31
N ALA A 98 -5.19 2.70 15.27
CA ALA A 98 -6.11 2.23 14.23
C ALA A 98 -7.21 1.32 14.81
N CYS A 99 -6.83 0.35 15.66
CA CYS A 99 -7.79 -0.52 16.35
C CYS A 99 -8.72 0.28 17.25
N ALA A 100 -8.21 1.26 17.99
CA ALA A 100 -9.02 2.12 18.86
C ALA A 100 -10.06 2.92 18.06
N ILE A 101 -9.67 3.52 16.94
CA ILE A 101 -10.60 4.21 16.02
C ILE A 101 -11.66 3.22 15.52
N GLY A 102 -11.27 2.02 15.10
CA GLY A 102 -12.19 0.98 14.62
C GLY A 102 -13.19 0.54 15.70
N VAL A 103 -12.71 0.28 16.91
CA VAL A 103 -13.57 -0.11 18.06
C VAL A 103 -14.55 0.99 18.43
N VAL A 104 -14.06 2.23 18.59
CA VAL A 104 -14.92 3.38 18.93
C VAL A 104 -15.95 3.62 17.84
N GLY A 105 -15.53 3.58 16.57
CA GLY A 105 -16.43 3.75 15.43
C GLY A 105 -17.51 2.67 15.36
N ALA A 106 -17.13 1.41 15.58
CA ALA A 106 -18.07 0.28 15.58
C ALA A 106 -19.09 0.39 16.71
N ILE A 107 -18.66 0.68 17.94
CA ILE A 107 -19.56 0.83 19.09
C ILE A 107 -20.51 2.01 18.91
N ALA A 108 -20.02 3.11 18.32
CA ALA A 108 -20.82 4.32 18.14
C ALA A 108 -21.82 4.23 16.98
N PHE A 109 -21.58 3.34 16.01
CA PHE A 109 -22.39 3.29 14.80
C PHE A 109 -23.07 1.94 14.57
N GLU A 110 -22.29 0.87 14.33
CA GLU A 110 -22.82 -0.47 14.04
C GLU A 110 -21.91 -1.53 14.68
N PRO A 111 -22.36 -2.22 15.75
CA PRO A 111 -21.53 -3.14 16.50
C PRO A 111 -20.92 -4.30 15.71
N TRP A 112 -21.57 -4.75 14.62
CA TRP A 112 -21.01 -5.84 13.82
C TRP A 112 -19.67 -5.45 13.14
N LEU A 113 -19.41 -4.15 12.95
CA LEU A 113 -18.14 -3.65 12.43
C LEU A 113 -16.94 -4.02 13.32
N LEU A 114 -17.19 -4.36 14.60
CA LEU A 114 -16.15 -4.88 15.50
C LEU A 114 -15.42 -6.09 14.89
N VAL A 115 -16.05 -6.88 14.06
CA VAL A 115 -15.43 -8.03 13.37
C VAL A 115 -14.28 -7.59 12.45
N LEU A 116 -14.38 -6.40 11.85
CA LEU A 116 -13.36 -5.89 10.92
C LEU A 116 -12.06 -5.53 11.63
N VAL A 117 -12.11 -5.18 12.92
CA VAL A 117 -10.94 -4.79 13.71
C VAL A 117 -9.96 -5.94 13.88
N PRO A 118 -10.34 -7.11 14.44
CA PRO A 118 -9.41 -8.24 14.55
C PRO A 118 -9.01 -8.81 13.19
N VAL A 119 -9.88 -8.76 12.18
CA VAL A 119 -9.52 -9.16 10.81
C VAL A 119 -8.41 -8.25 10.28
N GLY A 120 -8.56 -6.94 10.38
CA GLY A 120 -7.53 -5.99 9.94
C GLY A 120 -6.22 -6.14 10.71
N LEU A 121 -6.29 -6.28 12.04
CA LEU A 121 -5.12 -6.55 12.87
C LEU A 121 -4.40 -7.83 12.44
N PHE A 122 -5.16 -8.91 12.24
CA PHE A 122 -4.61 -10.18 11.76
C PHE A 122 -3.92 -10.01 10.40
N LEU A 123 -4.57 -9.36 9.43
CA LEU A 123 -4.00 -9.17 8.09
C LEU A 123 -2.69 -8.38 8.13
N VAL A 124 -2.63 -7.29 8.91
CA VAL A 124 -1.40 -6.50 9.07
C VAL A 124 -0.28 -7.33 9.70
N LEU A 125 -0.57 -8.04 10.80
CA LEU A 125 0.47 -8.82 11.49
C LEU A 125 0.87 -10.06 10.69
N ALA A 126 -0.10 -10.82 10.17
CA ALA A 126 0.17 -12.06 9.45
C ALA A 126 0.96 -11.84 8.17
N TYR A 127 0.68 -10.74 7.45
CA TYR A 127 1.39 -10.40 6.22
C TYR A 127 2.82 -9.91 6.51
N ASN A 128 2.97 -8.90 7.38
CA ASN A 128 4.27 -8.24 7.57
C ASN A 128 5.24 -9.02 8.46
N LEU A 129 4.73 -9.87 9.36
CA LEU A 129 5.55 -10.76 10.19
C LEU A 129 5.72 -12.16 9.57
N GLU A 130 5.23 -12.37 8.35
CA GLU A 130 5.31 -13.64 7.62
C GLU A 130 4.83 -14.85 8.47
N LEU A 131 3.75 -14.65 9.23
CA LEU A 131 3.25 -15.69 10.14
C LEU A 131 2.96 -17.00 9.40
N LEU A 132 3.07 -18.12 10.12
CA LEU A 132 2.87 -19.47 9.61
C LEU A 132 3.75 -19.79 8.38
N GLY A 133 5.03 -19.35 8.43
CA GLY A 133 6.00 -19.62 7.37
C GLY A 133 5.74 -18.82 6.09
N GLY A 134 5.19 -17.62 6.21
CA GLY A 134 4.91 -16.73 5.08
C GLY A 134 3.66 -17.09 4.27
N ARG A 135 2.79 -18.00 4.79
CA ARG A 135 1.57 -18.43 4.09
C ARG A 135 0.67 -17.25 3.69
N PHE A 136 0.68 -16.18 4.48
CA PHE A 136 -0.09 -14.94 4.23
C PHE A 136 0.69 -13.88 3.45
N HIS A 137 1.96 -14.14 3.12
CA HIS A 137 2.81 -13.25 2.34
C HIS A 137 2.85 -13.67 0.86
N SER A 138 1.67 -13.81 0.24
CA SER A 138 1.51 -14.13 -1.18
C SER A 138 0.82 -12.98 -1.93
N ASP A 139 0.89 -13.01 -3.27
CA ASP A 139 0.26 -11.99 -4.10
C ASP A 139 -1.26 -11.97 -3.91
N LEU A 140 -1.90 -13.13 -3.77
CA LEU A 140 -3.34 -13.22 -3.48
C LEU A 140 -3.69 -12.55 -2.14
N TRP A 141 -2.96 -12.88 -1.09
CA TRP A 141 -3.18 -12.25 0.23
C TRP A 141 -2.88 -10.77 0.22
N PHE A 142 -1.88 -10.33 -0.56
CA PHE A 142 -1.65 -8.91 -0.80
C PHE A 142 -2.87 -8.25 -1.43
N GLY A 143 -3.41 -8.82 -2.51
CA GLY A 143 -4.61 -8.30 -3.16
C GLY A 143 -5.81 -8.21 -2.21
N LEU A 144 -6.04 -9.25 -1.42
CA LEU A 144 -7.14 -9.29 -0.44
C LEU A 144 -6.96 -8.28 0.70
N ALA A 145 -5.77 -8.27 1.33
CA ALA A 145 -5.50 -7.45 2.51
C ALA A 145 -5.34 -5.96 2.19
N TRP A 146 -4.64 -5.63 1.10
CA TRP A 146 -4.28 -4.26 0.76
C TRP A 146 -5.14 -3.65 -0.34
N GLY A 147 -5.90 -4.48 -1.08
CA GLY A 147 -6.82 -4.05 -2.13
C GLY A 147 -8.28 -4.16 -1.72
N GLY A 148 -8.76 -5.38 -1.49
CA GLY A 148 -10.16 -5.65 -1.21
C GLY A 148 -10.64 -5.20 0.16
N PHE A 149 -9.89 -5.53 1.21
CA PHE A 149 -10.27 -5.21 2.58
C PHE A 149 -10.43 -3.71 2.86
N PRO A 150 -9.55 -2.79 2.37
CA PRO A 150 -9.77 -1.35 2.52
C PRO A 150 -11.08 -0.85 1.90
N VAL A 151 -11.45 -1.37 0.72
CA VAL A 151 -12.73 -1.02 0.07
C VAL A 151 -13.92 -1.49 0.92
N ILE A 152 -13.90 -2.74 1.39
CA ILE A 152 -14.94 -3.28 2.29
C ILE A 152 -15.06 -2.43 3.55
N CYS A 153 -13.96 -2.10 4.21
CA CYS A 153 -13.97 -1.28 5.42
C CYS A 153 -14.49 0.14 5.16
N GLY A 154 -14.07 0.77 4.06
CA GLY A 154 -14.55 2.10 3.69
C GLY A 154 -16.06 2.12 3.45
N TYR A 155 -16.58 1.15 2.70
CA TYR A 155 -18.01 1.00 2.46
C TYR A 155 -18.77 0.73 3.77
N ALA A 156 -18.36 -0.28 4.52
CA ALA A 156 -19.02 -0.70 5.76
C ALA A 156 -19.05 0.41 6.82
N ALA A 157 -17.95 1.14 6.99
CA ALA A 157 -17.88 2.27 7.92
C ALA A 157 -18.86 3.39 7.58
N VAL A 158 -19.18 3.57 6.29
CA VAL A 158 -20.09 4.61 5.81
C VAL A 158 -21.53 4.12 5.81
N ALA A 159 -21.80 2.94 5.21
CA ALA A 159 -23.14 2.40 5.01
C ALA A 159 -23.71 1.71 6.25
N GLY A 160 -22.87 1.06 7.06
CA GLY A 160 -23.31 0.21 8.18
C GLY A 160 -23.71 -1.21 7.77
N ASP A 161 -23.60 -1.52 6.49
CA ASP A 161 -23.90 -2.84 5.91
C ASP A 161 -22.90 -3.19 4.80
N LEU A 162 -23.15 -4.29 4.05
CA LEU A 162 -22.37 -4.68 2.89
C LEU A 162 -23.30 -4.96 1.70
N GLY A 163 -23.33 -4.03 0.75
CA GLY A 163 -24.05 -4.19 -0.52
C GLY A 163 -23.18 -4.78 -1.63
N VAL A 164 -23.82 -5.11 -2.77
CA VAL A 164 -23.12 -5.63 -3.96
C VAL A 164 -22.01 -4.70 -4.43
N ALA A 165 -22.20 -3.38 -4.32
CA ALA A 165 -21.18 -2.39 -4.69
C ALA A 165 -19.88 -2.51 -3.85
N ALA A 166 -19.99 -2.91 -2.57
CA ALA A 166 -18.82 -3.17 -1.72
C ALA A 166 -17.97 -4.33 -2.28
N PHE A 167 -18.61 -5.43 -2.68
CA PHE A 167 -17.91 -6.61 -3.21
C PHE A 167 -17.33 -6.37 -4.60
N LEU A 168 -18.05 -5.68 -5.48
CA LEU A 168 -17.51 -5.30 -6.80
C LEU A 168 -16.35 -4.33 -6.68
N GLY A 169 -16.46 -3.35 -5.78
CA GLY A 169 -15.34 -2.44 -5.46
C GLY A 169 -14.16 -3.16 -4.84
N ALA A 170 -14.40 -4.14 -3.95
CA ALA A 170 -13.33 -4.97 -3.39
C ALA A 170 -12.64 -5.81 -4.46
N ALA A 171 -13.40 -6.42 -5.38
CA ALA A 171 -12.84 -7.15 -6.52
C ALA A 171 -11.96 -6.25 -7.39
N PHE A 172 -12.40 -5.02 -7.69
CA PHE A 172 -11.59 -4.02 -8.37
C PHE A 172 -10.29 -3.75 -7.61
N GLY A 173 -10.36 -3.51 -6.29
CA GLY A 173 -9.19 -3.27 -5.45
C GLY A 173 -8.20 -4.45 -5.45
N VAL A 174 -8.71 -5.68 -5.37
CA VAL A 174 -7.90 -6.91 -5.47
C VAL A 174 -7.18 -6.98 -6.82
N LEU A 175 -7.91 -6.85 -7.93
CA LEU A 175 -7.33 -6.96 -9.27
C LEU A 175 -6.28 -5.89 -9.55
N LEU A 176 -6.55 -4.64 -9.13
CA LEU A 176 -5.60 -3.56 -9.30
C LEU A 176 -4.34 -3.75 -8.43
N SER A 177 -4.50 -4.27 -7.20
CA SER A 177 -3.36 -4.60 -6.33
C SER A 177 -2.56 -5.80 -6.86
N LEU A 178 -3.19 -6.79 -7.47
CA LEU A 178 -2.48 -7.87 -8.16
C LEU A 178 -1.68 -7.35 -9.36
N SER A 179 -2.25 -6.45 -10.15
CA SER A 179 -1.54 -5.79 -11.27
C SER A 179 -0.32 -5.00 -10.78
N GLN A 180 -0.48 -4.26 -9.67
CA GLN A 180 0.63 -3.58 -9.01
C GLN A 180 1.72 -4.57 -8.56
N ARG A 181 1.34 -5.73 -8.02
CA ARG A 181 2.30 -6.77 -7.55
C ARG A 181 3.13 -7.32 -8.69
N VAL A 182 2.52 -7.64 -9.83
CA VAL A 182 3.24 -8.11 -11.02
C VAL A 182 4.36 -7.13 -11.37
N LEU A 183 4.01 -5.86 -11.60
CA LEU A 183 4.98 -4.82 -11.97
C LEU A 183 6.03 -4.59 -10.87
N SER A 184 5.61 -4.51 -9.61
CA SER A 184 6.53 -4.21 -8.50
C SER A 184 7.45 -5.38 -8.14
N ASN A 185 7.09 -6.62 -8.45
CA ASN A 185 7.96 -7.78 -8.23
C ASN A 185 9.19 -7.69 -9.13
N ASP A 186 9.02 -7.37 -10.41
CA ASP A 186 10.12 -7.24 -11.38
C ASP A 186 11.03 -6.06 -11.01
N VAL A 187 10.46 -4.90 -10.68
CA VAL A 187 11.21 -3.75 -10.19
C VAL A 187 12.03 -4.09 -8.95
N ARG A 188 11.41 -4.75 -7.95
CA ARG A 188 12.12 -5.15 -6.73
C ARG A 188 13.20 -6.18 -6.99
N HIS A 189 12.95 -7.13 -7.89
CA HIS A 189 13.96 -8.13 -8.27
C HIS A 189 15.21 -7.43 -8.82
N VAL A 190 15.04 -6.54 -9.81
CA VAL A 190 16.16 -5.83 -10.42
C VAL A 190 16.87 -4.92 -9.40
N ARG A 191 16.14 -4.06 -8.69
CA ARG A 191 16.74 -3.09 -7.76
C ARG A 191 17.40 -3.69 -6.52
N ARG A 192 16.99 -4.88 -6.08
CA ARG A 192 17.45 -5.47 -4.82
C ARG A 192 18.38 -6.66 -4.99
N ARG A 193 18.31 -7.37 -6.13
CA ARG A 193 19.03 -8.64 -6.34
C ARG A 193 19.98 -8.62 -7.51
N VAL A 194 19.77 -7.77 -8.51
CA VAL A 194 20.63 -7.68 -9.67
C VAL A 194 21.82 -6.77 -9.34
N VAL A 195 23.02 -7.31 -9.49
CA VAL A 195 24.29 -6.59 -9.19
C VAL A 195 24.77 -5.80 -10.42
N GLY A 196 24.44 -6.27 -11.62
CA GLY A 196 24.81 -5.59 -12.87
C GLY A 196 24.01 -6.15 -14.04
N VAL A 197 23.70 -5.28 -14.98
CA VAL A 197 23.11 -5.61 -16.28
C VAL A 197 24.03 -5.03 -17.33
N THR A 198 24.46 -5.86 -18.27
CA THR A 198 25.28 -5.43 -19.40
C THR A 198 24.74 -6.09 -20.67
N GLY A 199 24.57 -5.29 -21.72
CA GLY A 199 24.09 -5.77 -23.01
C GLY A 199 23.73 -4.62 -23.92
N GLU A 200 23.36 -4.97 -25.15
CA GLU A 200 22.87 -4.03 -26.16
C GLU A 200 21.63 -4.61 -26.83
N LEU A 201 20.68 -3.75 -27.15
CA LEU A 201 19.57 -4.04 -28.05
C LEU A 201 19.98 -3.57 -29.44
N GLU A 202 19.91 -4.44 -30.42
CA GLU A 202 20.10 -4.09 -31.81
C GLU A 202 18.72 -3.89 -32.46
N LEU A 203 18.46 -2.68 -32.95
CA LEU A 203 17.20 -2.33 -33.57
C LEU A 203 17.21 -2.67 -35.07
N GLU A 204 16.01 -2.74 -35.67
CA GLU A 204 15.87 -3.08 -37.12
C GLU A 204 16.60 -2.11 -38.06
N ASP A 205 16.78 -0.86 -37.63
CA ASP A 205 17.51 0.17 -38.36
C ASP A 205 19.03 0.12 -38.15
N GLY A 206 19.51 -0.83 -37.33
CA GLY A 206 20.92 -1.03 -36.97
C GLY A 206 21.39 -0.13 -35.83
N GLU A 207 20.54 0.69 -35.22
CA GLU A 207 20.88 1.40 -33.99
C GLU A 207 21.07 0.43 -32.81
N ARG A 208 21.94 0.80 -31.87
CA ARG A 208 22.22 0.02 -30.67
C ARG A 208 21.89 0.82 -29.42
N GLU A 209 21.01 0.28 -28.59
CA GLU A 209 20.68 0.84 -27.30
C GLU A 209 21.35 0.04 -26.18
N THR A 210 22.04 0.73 -25.26
CA THR A 210 22.60 0.09 -24.08
C THR A 210 21.51 -0.45 -23.18
N LEU A 211 21.64 -1.72 -22.78
CA LEU A 211 20.76 -2.36 -21.82
C LEU A 211 21.39 -2.29 -20.43
N ASP A 212 20.79 -1.52 -19.55
CA ASP A 212 21.13 -1.42 -18.13
C ASP A 212 19.96 -1.76 -17.21
N ALA A 213 20.18 -1.73 -15.91
CA ALA A 213 19.15 -2.07 -14.92
C ALA A 213 17.96 -1.10 -14.97
N ASP A 214 18.19 0.19 -15.22
CA ASP A 214 17.12 1.18 -15.27
C ASP A 214 16.27 1.00 -16.54
N ARG A 215 16.89 0.66 -17.66
CA ARG A 215 16.18 0.36 -18.92
C ARG A 215 15.28 -0.86 -18.78
N LEU A 216 15.74 -1.91 -18.06
CA LEU A 216 14.95 -3.13 -17.83
C LEU A 216 13.63 -2.90 -17.10
N ILE A 217 13.56 -1.92 -16.21
CA ILE A 217 12.39 -1.69 -15.35
C ILE A 217 11.69 -0.34 -15.62
N ALA A 218 12.14 0.39 -16.65
CA ALA A 218 11.60 1.72 -16.95
C ALA A 218 10.09 1.70 -17.24
N GLY A 219 9.64 0.69 -17.96
CA GLY A 219 8.22 0.48 -18.29
C GLY A 219 7.37 0.20 -17.08
N GLU A 220 7.82 -0.74 -16.23
CA GLU A 220 7.16 -1.14 -14.99
C GLU A 220 7.08 0.01 -13.99
N GLU A 221 8.18 0.74 -13.79
CA GLU A 221 8.17 1.91 -12.89
C GLU A 221 7.27 3.03 -13.38
N ARG A 222 7.27 3.30 -14.69
CA ARG A 222 6.36 4.28 -15.29
C ARG A 222 4.91 3.85 -15.11
N SER A 223 4.60 2.56 -15.33
CA SER A 223 3.27 1.99 -15.13
C SER A 223 2.82 2.09 -13.68
N LEU A 224 3.70 1.77 -12.71
CA LEU A 224 3.41 1.91 -11.28
C LEU A 224 3.10 3.36 -10.87
N ARG A 225 3.82 4.33 -11.42
CA ARG A 225 3.55 5.77 -11.17
C ARG A 225 2.20 6.19 -11.74
N LEU A 226 1.89 5.77 -12.97
CA LEU A 226 0.62 6.08 -13.61
C LEU A 226 -0.56 5.43 -12.88
N LEU A 227 -0.45 4.16 -12.51
CA LEU A 227 -1.48 3.46 -11.75
C LEU A 227 -1.72 4.10 -10.37
N ALA A 228 -0.64 4.48 -9.66
CA ALA A 228 -0.76 5.19 -8.38
C ALA A 228 -1.50 6.53 -8.55
N ALA A 229 -1.16 7.31 -9.56
CA ALA A 229 -1.87 8.55 -9.87
C ALA A 229 -3.34 8.29 -10.26
N THR A 230 -3.60 7.27 -11.08
CA THR A 230 -4.95 6.95 -11.56
C THR A 230 -5.90 6.61 -10.43
N VAL A 231 -5.48 5.78 -9.47
CA VAL A 231 -6.37 5.41 -8.35
C VAL A 231 -6.64 6.60 -7.42
N VAL A 232 -5.66 7.48 -7.21
CA VAL A 232 -5.84 8.70 -6.42
C VAL A 232 -6.81 9.67 -7.13
N VAL A 233 -6.65 9.86 -8.45
CA VAL A 233 -7.55 10.70 -9.25
C VAL A 233 -8.95 10.13 -9.27
N LEU A 234 -9.11 8.80 -9.39
CA LEU A 234 -10.43 8.15 -9.31
C LEU A 234 -11.09 8.41 -7.96
N ALA A 235 -10.36 8.22 -6.85
CA ALA A 235 -10.89 8.51 -5.52
C ALA A 235 -11.32 9.98 -5.38
N ALA A 236 -10.49 10.91 -5.85
CA ALA A 236 -10.81 12.34 -5.85
C ALA A 236 -12.05 12.67 -6.71
N ALA A 237 -12.18 12.06 -7.89
CA ALA A 237 -13.34 12.23 -8.75
C ALA A 237 -14.63 11.69 -8.10
N MET A 238 -14.55 10.55 -7.40
CA MET A 238 -15.69 10.01 -6.65
C MET A 238 -16.08 10.91 -5.48
N VAL A 239 -15.11 11.48 -4.75
CA VAL A 239 -15.39 12.49 -3.72
C VAL A 239 -16.11 13.71 -4.33
N ALA A 240 -15.58 14.26 -5.42
CA ALA A 240 -16.17 15.41 -6.10
C ALA A 240 -17.60 15.11 -6.62
N PHE A 241 -17.86 13.88 -7.09
CA PHE A 241 -19.20 13.45 -7.51
C PHE A 241 -20.19 13.35 -6.34
N ARG A 242 -19.71 13.13 -5.12
CA ARG A 242 -20.53 12.96 -3.90
C ARG A 242 -20.73 14.26 -3.09
N LEU A 243 -20.00 15.34 -3.40
CA LEU A 243 -20.19 16.68 -2.83
C LEU A 243 -21.33 17.44 -3.52
#